data_c0ece3dd4fce02d32cfcf557619bcdc2
#
_entry.id   c0ece3dd4fce02d32cfcf557619bcdc2
#
_cell.length_a   1.000
_cell.length_b   1.000
_cell.length_c   1.000
_cell.angle_alpha   90.00
_cell.angle_beta   90.00
_cell.angle_gamma   90.00
#
_symmetry.space_group_name_H-M   'P 1'
#
loop_
_entity.id
_entity.type
_entity.pdbx_description
1 polymer ?
#
loop_
_entity_poly.entity_id
_entity_poly.type
_entity_poly.pdbx_seq_one_letter_code
_entity_poly.pdbx_strand_id
1 'polypeptide(L)'
;MFVTSEDAMGTGAADTQPQQPTNDQPSLPPSLLADVQGGSSSGLGGESSTRKRSSLSDLGGTTFAPAKAYLAPNRKYLVSHNTYTRCALYTEIISTHPGMVDCRLTDPLYSADGSTVIAAAGDKLTGEQTVEVGPGETSVFTTWTEIETQSGVRAKLDSLGAGPMGASGTEAWINRHYMQRFGGAVMLSFIQDALQAASNTTQKSSGSGGYTVNNSEQNVESMANKALDSTINIPDTAHLLPGTVITVIVARDIDFSSVFENR
;
A
#
# COMPACT_ATOMS: atom_id res chain seq x y z
N MET A 1 -56.10 -15.86 -29.77
CA MET A 1 -57.07 -14.93 -30.25
C MET A 1 -56.26 -13.66 -30.57
N PHE A 2 -55.68 -13.56 -31.75
CA PHE A 2 -56.16 -12.76 -32.91
C PHE A 2 -56.45 -11.32 -32.47
N VAL A 3 -55.85 -10.27 -33.00
CA VAL A 3 -55.86 -9.79 -34.40
C VAL A 3 -54.76 -8.76 -34.62
N THR A 4 -54.13 -8.87 -35.76
CA THR A 4 -53.36 -7.97 -36.64
C THR A 4 -54.11 -6.71 -37.07
N SER A 5 -53.34 -5.68 -37.48
CA SER A 5 -53.46 -4.88 -38.72
C SER A 5 -52.48 -3.68 -38.65
N GLU A 6 -51.42 -3.52 -39.43
CA GLU A 6 -51.31 -3.11 -40.86
C GLU A 6 -52.01 -1.81 -41.22
N ASP A 7 -51.24 -0.91 -41.71
CA ASP A 7 -51.21 -0.06 -42.93
C ASP A 7 -50.76 1.38 -42.56
N ALA A 8 -50.00 2.11 -43.29
CA ALA A 8 -49.34 2.13 -44.55
C ALA A 8 -48.88 3.59 -44.83
N MET A 9 -47.73 3.72 -45.48
CA MET A 9 -47.33 4.75 -46.46
C MET A 9 -47.29 6.23 -46.07
N GLY A 10 -46.09 6.82 -46.29
CA GLY A 10 -45.87 8.26 -46.49
C GLY A 10 -44.42 8.64 -46.73
N THR A 11 -44.04 8.67 -47.97
CA THR A 11 -42.76 9.09 -48.59
C THR A 11 -42.31 10.50 -48.21
N GLY A 12 -40.98 10.66 -48.06
CA GLY A 12 -40.35 12.00 -48.01
C GLY A 12 -38.85 11.92 -47.76
N ALA A 13 -38.07 11.79 -48.81
CA ALA A 13 -36.62 11.93 -48.80
C ALA A 13 -36.20 13.36 -48.53
N ALA A 14 -35.27 13.56 -47.58
CA ALA A 14 -34.40 14.72 -47.55
C ALA A 14 -33.06 14.31 -46.96
N ASP A 15 -32.09 14.26 -47.83
CA ASP A 15 -30.65 14.19 -47.58
C ASP A 15 -30.23 15.26 -46.58
N THR A 16 -29.63 14.86 -45.45
CA THR A 16 -28.87 15.80 -44.67
C THR A 16 -27.63 15.06 -44.14
N GLN A 17 -26.53 15.33 -44.81
CA GLN A 17 -25.18 14.97 -44.50
C GLN A 17 -24.79 15.49 -43.10
N PRO A 18 -24.18 14.71 -42.20
CA PRO A 18 -23.67 15.24 -40.94
C PRO A 18 -22.37 16.01 -41.18
N GLN A 19 -22.38 17.29 -40.81
CA GLN A 19 -21.20 18.14 -40.76
C GLN A 19 -20.22 17.63 -39.70
N GLN A 20 -18.96 17.43 -40.11
CA GLN A 20 -17.79 17.22 -39.26
C GLN A 20 -17.58 18.45 -38.37
N PRO A 21 -17.27 18.27 -37.07
CA PRO A 21 -16.84 19.38 -36.23
C PRO A 21 -15.43 19.81 -36.61
N THR A 22 -15.30 21.08 -36.98
CA THR A 22 -14.02 21.76 -37.17
C THR A 22 -13.21 21.81 -35.90
N ASN A 23 -11.98 21.31 -36.01
CA ASN A 23 -10.99 21.24 -34.92
C ASN A 23 -10.32 22.64 -34.82
N ASP A 24 -10.87 23.52 -33.99
CA ASP A 24 -10.21 24.78 -33.60
C ASP A 24 -9.18 24.49 -32.48
N GLN A 25 -7.97 24.11 -32.89
CA GLN A 25 -6.81 24.04 -32.05
C GLN A 25 -6.13 25.43 -32.02
N PRO A 26 -5.97 26.07 -30.86
CA PRO A 26 -5.25 27.33 -30.77
C PRO A 26 -3.78 27.10 -31.14
N SER A 27 -3.33 27.76 -32.20
CA SER A 27 -1.93 27.77 -32.63
C SER A 27 -1.08 28.54 -31.62
N LEU A 28 -0.10 27.87 -31.00
CA LEU A 28 0.93 28.47 -30.15
C LEU A 28 1.88 29.34 -31.02
N PRO A 29 2.34 30.49 -30.51
CA PRO A 29 3.26 31.36 -31.26
C PRO A 29 4.63 30.68 -31.44
N PRO A 30 5.33 30.94 -32.56
CA PRO A 30 6.55 30.23 -32.96
C PRO A 30 7.83 30.52 -32.12
N SER A 31 7.72 31.32 -31.07
CA SER A 31 8.86 31.69 -30.23
C SER A 31 9.19 30.69 -29.12
N LEU A 32 8.39 29.64 -28.92
CA LEU A 32 8.64 28.61 -27.87
C LEU A 32 9.29 27.32 -28.40
N LEU A 33 9.63 27.26 -29.70
CA LEU A 33 10.26 26.09 -30.31
C LEU A 33 11.78 26.19 -30.48
N ALA A 34 12.40 27.27 -30.05
CA ALA A 34 13.85 27.53 -30.30
C ALA A 34 14.79 27.14 -29.14
N ASP A 35 14.29 26.73 -27.97
CA ASP A 35 15.13 26.49 -26.78
C ASP A 35 15.37 25.01 -26.39
N VAL A 36 15.11 24.06 -27.30
CA VAL A 36 15.32 22.62 -27.00
C VAL A 36 16.48 22.01 -27.79
N GLN A 37 17.36 22.80 -28.35
CA GLN A 37 18.51 22.24 -29.07
C GLN A 37 19.80 22.94 -28.70
N GLY A 38 20.50 22.40 -27.69
CA GLY A 38 21.89 22.76 -27.43
C GLY A 38 22.30 22.74 -25.96
N GLY A 39 22.86 21.64 -25.51
CA GLY A 39 23.49 21.60 -24.18
C GLY A 39 23.95 20.21 -23.78
N SER A 40 25.01 19.70 -24.42
CA SER A 40 25.84 18.64 -23.84
C SER A 40 26.59 19.18 -22.63
N SER A 41 26.48 18.50 -21.46
CA SER A 41 27.65 18.13 -20.62
C SER A 41 27.21 17.51 -19.29
N SER A 42 27.62 16.30 -19.10
CA SER A 42 28.24 15.68 -17.92
C SER A 42 27.73 16.02 -16.52
N GLY A 43 27.23 14.96 -15.85
CA GLY A 43 27.64 14.74 -14.46
C GLY A 43 26.56 14.68 -13.43
N LEU A 44 26.53 13.54 -12.80
CA LEU A 44 26.03 13.21 -11.47
C LEU A 44 24.60 12.67 -11.37
N GLY A 45 24.59 11.39 -11.05
CA GLY A 45 23.42 10.56 -10.82
C GLY A 45 22.55 11.06 -9.69
N GLY A 46 21.30 11.13 -10.01
CA GLY A 46 20.18 11.17 -9.11
C GLY A 46 19.12 10.28 -9.73
N GLU A 47 18.99 9.08 -9.23
CA GLU A 47 17.92 8.16 -9.59
C GLU A 47 16.57 8.73 -9.11
N SER A 48 16.03 9.61 -9.92
CA SER A 48 14.64 10.00 -9.84
C SER A 48 13.83 8.82 -10.39
N SER A 49 13.25 8.02 -9.51
CA SER A 49 12.25 7.02 -9.89
C SER A 49 10.99 7.72 -10.38
N THR A 50 11.01 8.10 -11.65
CA THR A 50 9.82 8.57 -12.37
C THR A 50 8.87 7.37 -12.44
N ARG A 51 7.84 7.34 -11.60
CA ARG A 51 6.67 6.47 -11.78
C ARG A 51 6.15 6.73 -13.19
N LYS A 52 6.53 5.88 -14.13
CA LYS A 52 5.90 5.83 -15.45
C LYS A 52 4.40 5.61 -15.23
N ARG A 53 3.60 6.61 -15.57
CA ARG A 53 2.17 6.40 -15.75
C ARG A 53 2.06 5.37 -16.86
N SER A 54 1.65 4.16 -16.52
CA SER A 54 1.34 3.13 -17.51
C SER A 54 0.24 3.70 -18.43
N SER A 55 0.57 3.82 -19.69
CA SER A 55 -0.43 4.18 -20.70
C SER A 55 -1.36 2.98 -20.90
N LEU A 56 -2.59 3.19 -21.38
CA LEU A 56 -3.52 2.10 -21.70
C LEU A 56 -2.91 1.05 -22.65
N SER A 57 -1.87 1.42 -23.40
CA SER A 57 -1.11 0.51 -24.26
C SER A 57 -0.26 -0.52 -23.49
N ASP A 58 0.09 -0.25 -22.22
CA ASP A 58 0.78 -1.22 -21.35
C ASP A 58 -0.18 -2.27 -20.76
N LEU A 59 -1.48 -2.12 -20.94
CA LEU A 59 -2.50 -3.12 -20.61
C LEU A 59 -2.68 -4.19 -21.70
N GLY A 60 -1.84 -4.19 -22.73
CA GLY A 60 -1.72 -5.31 -23.66
C GLY A 60 -1.46 -6.58 -22.87
N GLY A 61 -2.37 -7.55 -22.94
CA GLY A 61 -2.32 -8.77 -22.15
C GLY A 61 -0.94 -9.42 -22.23
N THR A 62 -0.43 -9.86 -21.09
CA THR A 62 0.84 -10.57 -20.99
C THR A 62 0.79 -11.79 -21.90
N THR A 63 1.61 -11.81 -22.96
CA THR A 63 1.75 -12.98 -23.80
C THR A 63 2.50 -14.05 -23.02
N PHE A 64 1.78 -15.06 -22.54
CA PHE A 64 2.39 -16.19 -21.85
C PHE A 64 2.99 -17.15 -22.86
N ALA A 65 4.25 -17.53 -22.66
CA ALA A 65 4.87 -18.59 -23.42
C ALA A 65 4.14 -19.93 -23.15
N PRO A 66 3.98 -20.81 -24.14
CA PRO A 66 3.38 -22.10 -23.92
C PRO A 66 4.21 -22.93 -22.91
N ALA A 67 3.57 -23.38 -21.84
CA ALA A 67 4.17 -24.20 -20.81
C ALA A 67 3.91 -25.70 -21.08
N LYS A 68 4.89 -26.56 -20.75
CA LYS A 68 4.71 -28.02 -20.77
C LYS A 68 4.26 -28.50 -19.41
N ALA A 69 3.27 -29.37 -19.38
CA ALA A 69 2.89 -30.08 -18.16
C ALA A 69 4.01 -31.05 -17.73
N TYR A 70 4.25 -31.10 -16.43
CA TYR A 70 5.16 -32.07 -15.82
C TYR A 70 4.48 -32.73 -14.63
N LEU A 71 4.94 -33.93 -14.28
CA LEU A 71 4.43 -34.66 -13.12
C LEU A 71 5.17 -34.15 -11.87
N ALA A 72 4.43 -33.66 -10.89
CA ALA A 72 5.00 -33.27 -9.62
C ALA A 72 5.62 -34.49 -8.88
N PRO A 73 6.68 -34.32 -8.10
CA PRO A 73 7.26 -35.38 -7.30
C PRO A 73 6.26 -35.93 -6.29
N ASN A 74 6.68 -36.86 -5.43
CA ASN A 74 5.83 -37.59 -4.50
C ASN A 74 4.83 -36.72 -3.76
N ARG A 75 3.58 -36.68 -4.22
CA ARG A 75 2.53 -35.77 -3.69
C ARG A 75 2.12 -36.08 -2.26
N LYS A 76 2.42 -37.27 -1.78
CA LYS A 76 2.11 -37.70 -0.42
C LYS A 76 2.85 -36.91 0.65
N TYR A 77 4.05 -36.40 0.32
CA TYR A 77 4.88 -35.62 1.25
C TYR A 77 5.24 -34.23 0.70
N LEU A 78 4.57 -33.81 -0.36
CA LEU A 78 4.77 -32.51 -0.99
C LEU A 78 3.76 -31.52 -0.44
N VAL A 79 4.20 -30.35 -0.04
CA VAL A 79 3.34 -29.18 0.14
C VAL A 79 3.48 -28.32 -1.12
N SER A 80 2.38 -28.19 -1.87
CA SER A 80 2.39 -27.42 -3.13
C SER A 80 2.41 -25.92 -2.87
N HIS A 81 3.04 -25.17 -3.77
CA HIS A 81 2.91 -23.71 -3.78
C HIS A 81 1.44 -23.29 -3.81
N ASN A 82 1.18 -22.10 -3.29
CA ASN A 82 -0.17 -21.55 -3.12
C ASN A 82 -1.10 -22.37 -2.21
N THR A 83 -0.57 -23.34 -1.46
CA THR A 83 -1.30 -23.93 -0.34
C THR A 83 -1.35 -22.91 0.78
N TYR A 84 -2.48 -22.79 1.44
CA TYR A 84 -2.65 -21.84 2.55
C TYR A 84 -2.93 -22.59 3.86
N THR A 85 -2.47 -22.01 4.94
CA THR A 85 -2.81 -22.41 6.30
C THR A 85 -3.04 -21.16 7.13
N ARG A 86 -3.70 -21.31 8.26
CA ARG A 86 -3.95 -20.21 9.20
C ARG A 86 -3.14 -20.41 10.46
N CYS A 87 -2.69 -19.29 11.00
CA CYS A 87 -2.03 -19.28 12.29
C CYS A 87 -2.53 -18.11 13.16
N ALA A 88 -2.53 -18.30 14.45
CA ALA A 88 -2.76 -17.27 15.43
C ALA A 88 -1.44 -16.66 15.87
N LEU A 89 -1.34 -15.34 15.77
CA LEU A 89 -0.17 -14.57 16.17
C LEU A 89 0.08 -14.73 17.69
N TYR A 90 1.32 -14.99 18.06
CA TYR A 90 1.71 -15.18 19.47
C TYR A 90 2.41 -13.95 20.03
N THR A 91 3.14 -13.24 19.17
CA THR A 91 3.82 -11.98 19.49
C THR A 91 2.99 -10.80 19.02
N GLU A 92 3.05 -9.67 19.71
CA GLU A 92 2.54 -8.40 19.19
C GLU A 92 3.46 -7.90 18.09
N ILE A 93 2.86 -7.32 17.03
CA ILE A 93 3.59 -6.63 15.96
C ILE A 93 3.32 -5.14 16.07
N ILE A 94 4.40 -4.36 16.17
CA ILE A 94 4.37 -2.89 16.12
C ILE A 94 5.24 -2.46 14.95
N SER A 95 4.68 -1.76 13.98
CA SER A 95 5.35 -1.46 12.71
C SER A 95 6.48 -0.43 12.79
N THR A 96 6.71 0.19 13.94
CA THR A 96 7.77 1.21 14.12
C THR A 96 9.19 0.66 13.98
N HIS A 97 9.38 -0.63 14.24
CA HIS A 97 10.68 -1.28 14.16
C HIS A 97 10.54 -2.67 13.57
N PRO A 98 11.48 -3.10 12.72
CA PRO A 98 11.52 -4.48 12.25
C PRO A 98 11.72 -5.42 13.44
N GLY A 99 11.05 -6.56 13.41
CA GLY A 99 11.09 -7.53 14.49
C GLY A 99 10.79 -8.95 14.07
N MET A 100 11.25 -9.89 14.88
CA MET A 100 10.88 -11.30 14.75
C MET A 100 9.47 -11.51 15.27
N VAL A 101 8.70 -12.31 14.52
CA VAL A 101 7.33 -12.64 14.87
C VAL A 101 7.14 -14.14 14.87
N ASP A 102 6.28 -14.65 15.75
CA ASP A 102 5.91 -16.04 15.73
C ASP A 102 4.39 -16.22 15.81
N CYS A 103 3.91 -17.28 15.21
CA CYS A 103 2.53 -17.70 15.31
C CYS A 103 2.41 -19.22 15.46
N ARG A 104 1.25 -19.67 15.88
CA ARG A 104 0.92 -21.09 16.01
C ARG A 104 -0.17 -21.45 15.03
N LEU A 105 0.03 -22.55 14.30
CA LEU A 105 -0.96 -23.06 13.38
C LEU A 105 -2.29 -23.30 14.09
N THR A 106 -3.36 -22.77 13.52
CA THR A 106 -4.74 -23.10 13.93
C THR A 106 -5.31 -24.23 13.11
N ASP A 107 -4.94 -24.30 11.85
CA ASP A 107 -5.36 -25.33 10.92
C ASP A 107 -4.16 -26.19 10.52
N PRO A 108 -4.32 -27.53 10.42
CA PRO A 108 -3.24 -28.39 9.98
C PRO A 108 -2.91 -28.16 8.50
N LEU A 109 -1.61 -28.28 8.18
CA LEU A 109 -1.11 -28.20 6.81
C LEU A 109 -1.04 -29.62 6.22
N TYR A 110 -1.77 -29.86 5.15
CA TYR A 110 -1.83 -31.16 4.46
C TYR A 110 -0.89 -31.23 3.27
N SER A 111 -0.51 -32.43 2.92
CA SER A 111 0.18 -32.73 1.66
C SER A 111 -0.69 -32.44 0.44
N ALA A 112 -0.07 -32.37 -0.74
CA ALA A 112 -0.72 -32.07 -2.01
C ALA A 112 -1.78 -33.09 -2.44
N ASP A 113 -1.75 -34.30 -1.90
CA ASP A 113 -2.78 -35.33 -2.09
C ASP A 113 -3.79 -35.41 -0.94
N GLY A 114 -3.61 -34.61 0.11
CA GLY A 114 -4.46 -34.56 1.30
C GLY A 114 -4.34 -35.76 2.24
N SER A 115 -3.47 -36.75 1.95
CA SER A 115 -3.37 -38.00 2.73
C SER A 115 -2.54 -37.84 4.02
N THR A 116 -1.61 -36.91 4.06
CA THR A 116 -0.65 -36.77 5.14
C THR A 116 -0.74 -35.38 5.77
N VAL A 117 -0.80 -35.33 7.09
CA VAL A 117 -0.63 -34.08 7.83
C VAL A 117 0.87 -33.79 7.93
N ILE A 118 1.31 -32.75 7.26
CA ILE A 118 2.73 -32.32 7.25
C ILE A 118 3.06 -31.51 8.50
N ALA A 119 2.16 -30.58 8.86
CA ALA A 119 2.27 -29.83 10.10
C ALA A 119 0.90 -29.81 10.80
N ALA A 120 0.91 -30.04 12.08
CA ALA A 120 -0.30 -30.11 12.90
C ALA A 120 -0.69 -28.73 13.45
N ALA A 121 -1.95 -28.60 13.88
CA ALA A 121 -2.36 -27.45 14.64
C ALA A 121 -1.49 -27.33 15.92
N GLY A 122 -1.03 -26.11 16.24
CA GLY A 122 -0.10 -25.84 17.34
C GLY A 122 1.38 -25.80 16.93
N ASP A 123 1.72 -26.24 15.73
CA ASP A 123 3.09 -26.11 15.21
C ASP A 123 3.47 -24.62 15.04
N LYS A 124 4.76 -24.35 15.18
CA LYS A 124 5.29 -22.99 15.21
C LYS A 124 5.69 -22.52 13.82
N LEU A 125 5.25 -21.30 13.47
CA LEU A 125 5.82 -20.55 12.36
C LEU A 125 6.61 -19.36 12.91
N THR A 126 7.79 -19.17 12.35
CA THR A 126 8.64 -18.02 12.65
C THR A 126 8.73 -17.15 11.41
N GLY A 127 8.63 -15.85 11.61
CA GLY A 127 8.69 -14.87 10.54
C GLY A 127 9.32 -13.57 11.02
N GLU A 128 9.24 -12.59 10.16
CA GLU A 128 9.70 -11.24 10.44
C GLU A 128 8.76 -10.20 9.85
N GLN A 129 8.70 -9.07 10.49
CA GLN A 129 8.08 -7.86 9.98
C GLN A 129 9.20 -6.86 9.72
N THR A 130 9.38 -6.47 8.47
CA THR A 130 10.47 -5.60 8.03
C THR A 130 10.00 -4.32 7.36
N VAL A 131 8.72 -4.25 7.00
CA VAL A 131 8.14 -3.14 6.23
C VAL A 131 7.40 -2.20 7.16
N GLU A 132 7.78 -0.93 7.16
CA GLU A 132 7.04 0.13 7.81
C GLU A 132 5.72 0.41 7.06
N VAL A 133 4.70 0.78 7.81
CA VAL A 133 3.39 1.15 7.23
C VAL A 133 3.44 2.58 6.74
N GLY A 134 3.21 2.77 5.45
CA GLY A 134 3.17 4.08 4.82
C GLY A 134 1.90 4.88 5.16
N PRO A 135 1.91 6.19 4.90
CA PRO A 135 0.73 7.03 5.10
C PRO A 135 -0.46 6.54 4.28
N GLY A 136 -1.58 6.27 4.95
CA GLY A 136 -2.81 5.78 4.32
C GLY A 136 -2.90 4.28 4.15
N GLU A 137 -1.86 3.52 4.46
CA GLU A 137 -1.91 2.06 4.52
C GLU A 137 -2.60 1.60 5.80
N THR A 138 -3.30 0.47 5.71
CA THR A 138 -4.05 -0.13 6.83
C THR A 138 -3.63 -1.56 7.11
N SER A 139 -2.65 -2.08 6.37
CA SER A 139 -2.22 -3.47 6.44
C SER A 139 -0.74 -3.57 6.74
N VAL A 140 -0.37 -4.55 7.55
CA VAL A 140 1.02 -4.91 7.86
C VAL A 140 1.42 -6.09 7.00
N PHE A 141 2.60 -6.02 6.43
CA PHE A 141 3.20 -7.12 5.67
C PHE A 141 4.18 -7.89 6.54
N THR A 142 3.96 -9.19 6.64
CA THR A 142 4.83 -10.12 7.36
C THR A 142 5.38 -11.16 6.41
N THR A 143 6.61 -11.58 6.61
CA THR A 143 7.25 -12.68 5.88
C THR A 143 7.45 -13.84 6.84
N TRP A 144 6.96 -15.02 6.46
CA TRP A 144 7.08 -16.24 7.23
C TRP A 144 8.21 -17.07 6.68
N THR A 145 9.28 -17.22 7.44
CA THR A 145 10.53 -17.80 6.97
C THR A 145 10.62 -19.30 7.22
N GLU A 146 10.15 -19.78 8.35
CA GLU A 146 10.35 -21.17 8.76
C GLU A 146 9.13 -21.73 9.51
N ILE A 147 8.82 -22.99 9.25
CA ILE A 147 7.90 -23.79 10.04
C ILE A 147 8.68 -24.83 10.86
N GLU A 148 8.33 -24.94 12.12
CA GLU A 148 8.89 -25.94 13.05
C GLU A 148 7.74 -26.77 13.62
N THR A 149 7.78 -28.08 13.34
CA THR A 149 6.79 -29.03 13.86
C THR A 149 7.16 -29.52 15.26
N GLN A 150 6.17 -29.98 16.02
CA GLN A 150 6.40 -30.57 17.34
C GLN A 150 7.32 -31.80 17.29
N SER A 151 7.39 -32.46 16.15
CA SER A 151 8.31 -33.58 15.91
C SER A 151 9.74 -33.14 15.63
N GLY A 152 10.03 -31.84 15.61
CA GLY A 152 11.36 -31.26 15.37
C GLY A 152 11.72 -31.12 13.90
N VAL A 153 10.80 -31.32 12.99
CA VAL A 153 11.01 -31.07 11.54
C VAL A 153 10.97 -29.58 11.31
N ARG A 154 11.96 -29.05 10.62
CA ARG A 154 12.04 -27.65 10.21
C ARG A 154 12.09 -27.53 8.68
N ALA A 155 11.32 -26.62 8.14
CA ALA A 155 11.30 -26.34 6.71
C ALA A 155 11.20 -24.83 6.45
N LYS A 156 11.92 -24.36 5.44
CA LYS A 156 11.85 -22.96 4.99
C LYS A 156 10.63 -22.77 4.11
N LEU A 157 9.83 -21.77 4.45
CA LEU A 157 8.62 -21.41 3.70
C LEU A 157 8.86 -20.21 2.79
N ASP A 158 9.57 -19.18 3.28
CA ASP A 158 9.75 -17.88 2.63
C ASP A 158 8.44 -17.33 2.03
N SER A 159 7.39 -17.36 2.83
CA SER A 159 6.01 -17.11 2.45
C SER A 159 5.55 -15.75 2.94
N LEU A 160 4.58 -15.17 2.25
CA LEU A 160 3.97 -13.91 2.65
C LEU A 160 2.75 -14.15 3.54
N GLY A 161 2.61 -13.30 4.54
CA GLY A 161 1.40 -13.23 5.36
C GLY A 161 0.27 -12.52 4.61
N ALA A 162 -0.91 -13.07 4.72
CA ALA A 162 -2.13 -12.53 4.15
C ALA A 162 -3.19 -12.35 5.24
N GLY A 163 -4.15 -11.49 4.98
CA GLY A 163 -5.32 -11.33 5.84
C GLY A 163 -6.19 -12.60 5.87
N PRO A 164 -7.20 -12.66 6.75
CA PRO A 164 -8.06 -13.83 6.92
C PRO A 164 -8.76 -14.29 5.63
N MET A 165 -8.96 -13.37 4.69
CA MET A 165 -9.59 -13.64 3.38
C MET A 165 -8.56 -13.85 2.26
N GLY A 166 -7.27 -13.93 2.56
CA GLY A 166 -6.21 -14.12 1.57
C GLY A 166 -5.74 -12.83 0.87
N ALA A 167 -6.20 -11.67 1.28
CA ALA A 167 -5.70 -10.39 0.77
C ALA A 167 -4.25 -10.18 1.23
N SER A 168 -3.42 -9.59 0.38
CA SER A 168 -2.02 -9.29 0.72
C SER A 168 -1.94 -8.34 1.92
N GLY A 169 -1.16 -8.73 2.92
CA GLY A 169 -1.04 -8.03 4.19
C GLY A 169 -2.18 -8.35 5.16
N THR A 170 -1.92 -8.15 6.44
CA THR A 170 -2.89 -8.36 7.52
C THR A 170 -3.40 -7.01 7.99
N GLU A 171 -4.71 -6.85 8.05
CA GLU A 171 -5.35 -5.63 8.56
C GLU A 171 -4.95 -5.38 10.01
N ALA A 172 -4.55 -4.15 10.32
CA ALA A 172 -4.01 -3.75 11.61
C ALA A 172 -4.75 -2.53 12.17
N TRP A 173 -4.70 -2.37 13.47
CA TRP A 173 -5.11 -1.13 14.10
C TRP A 173 -4.04 -0.06 13.87
N ILE A 174 -4.42 1.08 13.24
CA ILE A 174 -3.50 2.14 12.85
C ILE A 174 -3.61 3.34 13.79
N ASN A 175 -2.51 3.68 14.44
CA ASN A 175 -2.34 4.95 15.15
C ASN A 175 -1.72 5.98 14.21
N ARG A 176 -2.49 6.97 13.81
CA ARG A 176 -2.07 8.01 12.86
C ARG A 176 -1.39 9.21 13.50
N HIS A 177 -1.21 9.21 14.80
CA HIS A 177 -0.51 10.26 15.54
C HIS A 177 -0.99 11.70 15.27
N TYR A 178 -2.29 11.90 15.05
CA TYR A 178 -2.85 13.20 14.67
C TYR A 178 -2.46 14.35 15.61
N MET A 179 -2.48 14.10 16.93
CA MET A 179 -2.10 15.11 17.90
C MET A 179 -0.61 15.48 17.82
N GLN A 180 0.24 14.51 17.50
CA GLN A 180 1.68 14.75 17.34
C GLN A 180 1.99 15.49 16.04
N ARG A 181 1.26 15.17 14.95
CA ARG A 181 1.43 15.80 13.64
C ARG A 181 0.88 17.22 13.58
N PHE A 182 -0.30 17.46 14.13
CA PHE A 182 -1.04 18.70 13.94
C PHE A 182 -1.20 19.53 15.21
N GLY A 183 -0.95 18.96 16.40
CA GLY A 183 -1.14 19.64 17.68
C GLY A 183 -0.32 20.92 17.80
N GLY A 184 0.90 20.92 17.28
CA GLY A 184 1.76 22.12 17.24
C GLY A 184 1.20 23.24 16.38
N ALA A 185 0.69 22.92 15.19
CA ALA A 185 0.07 23.90 14.28
C ALA A 185 -1.20 24.50 14.88
N VAL A 186 -2.04 23.68 15.49
CA VAL A 186 -3.25 24.15 16.19
C VAL A 186 -2.88 25.07 17.35
N MET A 187 -1.90 24.70 18.18
CA MET A 187 -1.45 25.52 19.30
C MET A 187 -0.89 26.87 18.84
N LEU A 188 -0.13 26.88 17.73
CA LEU A 188 0.42 28.11 17.15
C LEU A 188 -0.68 29.05 16.62
N SER A 189 -1.76 28.48 16.03
CA SER A 189 -2.91 29.30 15.62
C SER A 189 -3.55 30.03 16.81
N PHE A 190 -3.70 29.36 17.94
CA PHE A 190 -4.20 30.02 19.16
C PHE A 190 -3.29 31.12 19.67
N ILE A 191 -1.96 30.93 19.59
CA ILE A 191 -0.99 31.97 20.00
C ILE A 191 -1.06 33.15 19.06
N GLN A 192 -1.16 32.97 17.76
CA GLN A 192 -1.32 34.05 16.77
C GLN A 192 -2.59 34.84 17.03
N ASP A 193 -3.73 34.18 17.24
CA ASP A 193 -5.01 34.81 17.55
C ASP A 193 -4.91 35.65 18.85
N ALA A 194 -4.26 35.12 19.88
CA ALA A 194 -4.05 35.82 21.14
C ALA A 194 -3.16 37.05 20.99
N LEU A 195 -2.08 36.93 20.20
CA LEU A 195 -1.17 38.07 19.92
C LEU A 195 -1.89 39.16 19.10
N GLN A 196 -2.70 38.77 18.11
CA GLN A 196 -3.46 39.70 17.30
C GLN A 196 -4.56 40.43 18.11
N ALA A 197 -5.24 39.68 18.99
CA ALA A 197 -6.20 40.26 19.92
C ALA A 197 -5.53 41.29 20.89
N ALA A 198 -4.35 40.96 21.41
CA ALA A 198 -3.56 41.83 22.26
C ALA A 198 -3.08 43.09 21.50
N SER A 199 -2.62 42.95 20.26
CA SER A 199 -2.17 44.07 19.43
C SER A 199 -3.30 45.03 19.09
N ASN A 200 -4.49 44.53 18.80
CA ASN A 200 -5.68 45.30 18.50
C ASN A 200 -6.18 46.13 19.72
N THR A 201 -5.98 45.61 20.93
CA THR A 201 -6.34 46.35 22.16
C THR A 201 -5.35 47.46 22.47
N THR A 202 -4.07 47.28 22.13
CA THR A 202 -3.01 48.30 22.39
C THR A 202 -3.06 49.48 21.38
N GLN A 203 -3.56 49.22 20.16
CA GLN A 203 -3.73 50.28 19.14
C GLN A 203 -4.85 51.28 19.49
N LYS A 204 -5.77 50.95 20.40
CA LYS A 204 -6.84 51.85 20.87
C LYS A 204 -6.42 52.82 21.97
N SER A 205 -5.26 52.63 22.60
CA SER A 205 -4.71 53.59 23.57
C SER A 205 -3.53 54.30 22.91
N SER A 206 -3.83 55.44 22.31
CA SER A 206 -2.89 56.38 21.68
C SER A 206 -1.80 56.82 22.63
N GLY A 207 -0.54 56.58 22.27
CA GLY A 207 0.63 57.14 22.92
C GLY A 207 1.91 56.54 22.37
N SER A 208 2.51 57.23 21.42
CA SER A 208 3.93 57.24 21.02
C SER A 208 4.82 56.17 21.69
N GLY A 209 4.96 55.05 21.03
CA GLY A 209 5.86 53.97 21.44
C GLY A 209 5.49 52.67 20.68
N GLY A 210 5.41 52.75 19.35
CA GLY A 210 5.05 51.58 18.51
C GLY A 210 6.12 50.52 18.57
N TYR A 211 5.94 49.52 19.43
CA TYR A 211 6.58 48.22 19.24
C TYR A 211 5.98 47.59 17.97
N THR A 212 6.81 47.44 16.96
CA THR A 212 6.43 46.81 15.71
C THR A 212 6.17 45.31 15.93
N VAL A 213 4.92 44.96 16.12
CA VAL A 213 4.45 43.56 16.27
C VAL A 213 4.66 42.74 14.97
N ASN A 214 4.84 43.44 13.84
CA ASN A 214 4.99 42.82 12.50
C ASN A 214 6.16 41.80 12.41
N ASN A 215 7.27 42.03 13.12
CA ASN A 215 8.38 41.07 13.14
C ASN A 215 8.07 39.79 13.94
N SER A 216 7.15 39.90 14.91
CA SER A 216 6.76 38.75 15.72
C SER A 216 5.83 37.80 14.95
N GLU A 217 4.95 38.35 14.11
CA GLU A 217 4.04 37.55 13.28
C GLU A 217 4.81 36.69 12.26
N GLN A 218 5.76 37.26 11.52
CA GLN A 218 6.61 36.56 10.58
C GLN A 218 7.48 35.47 11.23
N ASN A 219 7.99 35.76 12.45
CA ASN A 219 8.78 34.79 13.19
C ASN A 219 7.92 33.61 13.69
N VAL A 220 6.70 33.85 14.17
CA VAL A 220 5.77 32.84 14.62
C VAL A 220 5.32 31.96 13.43
N GLU A 221 5.01 32.57 12.28
CA GLU A 221 4.66 31.85 11.07
C GLU A 221 5.81 30.94 10.58
N SER A 222 7.05 31.46 10.58
CA SER A 222 8.21 30.67 10.18
C SER A 222 8.50 29.51 11.15
N MET A 223 8.27 29.71 12.45
CA MET A 223 8.37 28.64 13.45
C MET A 223 7.25 27.62 13.30
N ALA A 224 6.02 28.06 12.99
CA ALA A 224 4.89 27.19 12.72
C ALA A 224 5.17 26.25 11.54
N ASN A 225 5.64 26.83 10.44
CA ASN A 225 5.97 26.06 9.25
C ASN A 225 7.09 25.05 9.53
N LYS A 226 8.15 25.42 10.23
CA LYS A 226 9.23 24.50 10.61
C LYS A 226 8.75 23.40 11.56
N ALA A 227 7.90 23.73 12.53
CA ALA A 227 7.32 22.75 13.43
C ALA A 227 6.42 21.76 12.66
N LEU A 228 5.59 22.26 11.77
CA LEU A 228 4.73 21.42 10.93
C LEU A 228 5.56 20.53 10.01
N ASP A 229 6.56 21.06 9.33
CA ASP A 229 7.45 20.28 8.45
C ASP A 229 8.16 19.14 9.20
N SER A 230 8.54 19.38 10.46
CA SER A 230 9.18 18.34 11.28
C SER A 230 8.21 17.27 11.78
N THR A 231 6.94 17.62 12.01
CA THR A 231 5.97 16.72 12.63
C THR A 231 5.04 16.01 11.62
N ILE A 232 4.83 16.61 10.44
CA ILE A 232 3.91 16.04 9.43
C ILE A 232 4.38 14.69 8.90
N ASN A 233 5.70 14.46 8.92
CA ASN A 233 6.33 13.25 8.41
C ASN A 233 6.41 12.10 9.42
N ILE A 234 5.79 12.20 10.60
CA ILE A 234 5.72 11.09 11.56
C ILE A 234 4.96 9.93 10.91
N PRO A 235 5.56 8.74 10.76
CA PRO A 235 4.91 7.60 10.13
C PRO A 235 3.74 7.08 10.97
N ASP A 236 2.77 6.47 10.33
CA ASP A 236 1.67 5.79 10.99
C ASP A 236 2.23 4.54 11.72
N THR A 237 1.69 4.23 12.89
CA THR A 237 2.06 3.02 13.62
C THR A 237 0.92 2.02 13.55
N ALA A 238 1.21 0.84 13.04
CA ALA A 238 0.29 -0.27 13.01
C ALA A 238 0.55 -1.23 14.18
N HIS A 239 -0.52 -1.72 14.76
CA HIS A 239 -0.51 -2.69 15.84
C HIS A 239 -1.32 -3.92 15.45
N LEU A 240 -0.70 -5.10 15.51
CA LEU A 240 -1.41 -6.38 15.48
C LEU A 240 -1.26 -7.04 16.85
N LEU A 241 -2.40 -7.35 17.45
CA LEU A 241 -2.43 -7.96 18.78
C LEU A 241 -2.20 -9.48 18.70
N PRO A 242 -1.64 -10.09 19.76
CA PRO A 242 -1.60 -11.53 19.89
C PRO A 242 -3.00 -12.14 19.75
N GLY A 243 -3.09 -13.31 19.13
CA GLY A 243 -4.37 -13.96 18.81
C GLY A 243 -4.99 -13.54 17.48
N THR A 244 -4.46 -12.53 16.80
CA THR A 244 -4.88 -12.21 15.43
C THR A 244 -4.60 -13.38 14.50
N VAL A 245 -5.61 -13.79 13.74
CA VAL A 245 -5.48 -14.89 12.78
C VAL A 245 -4.94 -14.36 11.46
N ILE A 246 -3.84 -14.94 11.03
CA ILE A 246 -3.13 -14.62 9.79
C ILE A 246 -3.20 -15.83 8.87
N THR A 247 -3.41 -15.60 7.58
CA THR A 247 -3.29 -16.63 6.56
C THR A 247 -1.86 -16.63 6.01
N VAL A 248 -1.22 -17.77 5.99
CA VAL A 248 0.11 -17.97 5.42
C VAL A 248 -0.04 -18.75 4.12
N ILE A 249 0.47 -18.17 3.03
CA ILE A 249 0.39 -18.76 1.70
C ILE A 249 1.78 -19.27 1.34
N VAL A 250 1.91 -20.58 1.13
CA VAL A 250 3.19 -21.21 0.80
C VAL A 250 3.66 -20.75 -0.58
N ALA A 251 4.84 -20.13 -0.63
CA ALA A 251 5.33 -19.49 -1.86
C ALA A 251 5.92 -20.50 -2.88
N ARG A 252 6.40 -21.65 -2.40
CA ARG A 252 7.10 -22.64 -3.24
C ARG A 252 6.69 -24.07 -2.86
N ASP A 253 6.93 -25.01 -3.76
CA ASP A 253 6.80 -26.43 -3.46
C ASP A 253 7.86 -26.85 -2.43
N ILE A 254 7.44 -27.57 -1.38
CA ILE A 254 8.31 -28.05 -0.32
C ILE A 254 8.16 -29.56 -0.22
N ASP A 255 9.24 -30.30 -0.44
CA ASP A 255 9.27 -31.75 -0.37
C ASP A 255 9.77 -32.22 1.01
N PHE A 256 8.90 -32.92 1.72
CA PHE A 256 9.16 -33.50 3.04
C PHE A 256 9.46 -35.01 2.98
N SER A 257 9.60 -35.62 1.80
CA SER A 257 9.80 -37.06 1.64
C SER A 257 11.02 -37.56 2.40
N SER A 258 12.14 -36.82 2.35
CA SER A 258 13.38 -37.17 3.04
C SER A 258 13.24 -37.28 4.55
N VAL A 259 12.25 -36.62 5.14
CA VAL A 259 12.03 -36.61 6.60
C VAL A 259 11.01 -37.67 7.02
N PHE A 260 9.97 -37.90 6.22
CA PHE A 260 8.87 -38.83 6.54
C PHE A 260 9.14 -40.27 6.11
N GLU A 261 9.95 -40.50 5.07
CA GLU A 261 10.29 -41.85 4.60
C GLU A 261 11.35 -42.54 5.48
N ASN A 262 12.09 -41.78 6.28
CA ASN A 262 13.15 -42.30 7.16
C ASN A 262 12.72 -42.52 8.64
N ARG A 263 11.42 -42.53 8.91
CA ARG A 263 10.88 -42.75 10.27
C ARG A 263 10.19 -44.07 10.41
#